data_0c159e75f42320eaf1a26f92f5fab025
#
_entry.id   0c159e75f42320eaf1a26f92f5fab025
#
_cell.length_a   1.000
_cell.length_b   1.000
_cell.length_c   1.000
_cell.angle_alpha   90.00
_cell.angle_beta   90.00
_cell.angle_gamma   90.00
#
_symmetry.space_group_name_H-M   'P 1'
#
loop_
_entity.id
_entity.type
_entity.pdbx_description
1 polymer ?
#
loop_
_entity_poly.entity_id
_entity_poly.type
_entity_poly.pdbx_seq_one_letter_code
_entity_poly.pdbx_strand_id
1 'polypeptide(L)'
;MKRERMVILLFAVLLAAIPVVPALLLSQHAPKSESESAAEQSKAADDLPDFSVLDVSTGEVLAVSARDYVIGAVCAEMPATFEPEALKAQAVAAHTYAVRQQLLEQENPTPELCGADFSNDPAEYQAFFTENQAKQYYGAQFDTYYETIAEAVDEVLPYLLTYEEEPIIAAFCSMSAGQTESAETVWGQAVPYLVPVDSAADESAPHFLEEVSFSKDDLQKAMKTIAPKAKFSADQPESWLTVEEVSDSGTVKTAKIGGISVSGQDVRAALSLRSAAFTVEAETDSITITTK
;
A
#
# COMPACT_ATOMS: atom_id res chain seq x y z
N MET A 1 55.11 41.10 -25.66
CA MET A 1 55.00 41.46 -24.23
C MET A 1 53.57 41.77 -23.75
N LYS A 2 52.80 42.64 -24.36
CA LYS A 2 51.42 42.91 -23.88
C LYS A 2 50.47 41.77 -24.04
N ARG A 3 50.54 41.00 -25.12
CA ARG A 3 49.66 39.85 -25.41
C ARG A 3 49.93 38.63 -24.48
N GLU A 4 51.19 38.39 -24.18
CA GLU A 4 51.58 37.28 -23.29
C GLU A 4 51.17 37.54 -21.84
N ARG A 5 51.29 38.78 -21.37
CA ARG A 5 50.85 39.19 -20.03
C ARG A 5 49.34 39.10 -19.87
N MET A 6 48.58 39.39 -20.95
CA MET A 6 47.14 39.27 -20.95
C MET A 6 46.67 37.82 -20.92
N VAL A 7 47.37 36.89 -21.63
CA VAL A 7 47.08 35.46 -21.59
C VAL A 7 47.40 34.85 -20.20
N ILE A 8 48.53 35.25 -19.58
CA ILE A 8 48.88 34.78 -18.22
C ILE A 8 47.88 35.32 -17.18
N LEU A 9 47.39 36.54 -17.33
CA LEU A 9 46.37 37.12 -16.41
C LEU A 9 45.02 36.40 -16.57
N LEU A 10 44.63 36.08 -17.80
CA LEU A 10 43.42 35.26 -18.08
C LEU A 10 43.51 33.84 -17.51
N PHE A 11 44.69 33.20 -17.62
CA PHE A 11 44.92 31.88 -17.02
C PHE A 11 44.92 31.90 -15.50
N ALA A 12 45.50 32.95 -14.88
CA ALA A 12 45.51 33.12 -13.43
C ALA A 12 44.09 33.36 -12.88
N VAL A 13 43.24 34.13 -13.59
CA VAL A 13 41.84 34.35 -13.22
C VAL A 13 41.01 33.06 -13.39
N LEU A 14 41.28 32.28 -14.44
CA LEU A 14 40.64 30.99 -14.67
C LEU A 14 40.98 29.96 -13.57
N LEU A 15 42.29 29.88 -13.19
CA LEU A 15 42.76 28.99 -12.13
C LEU A 15 42.23 29.39 -10.74
N ALA A 16 42.00 30.67 -10.47
CA ALA A 16 41.44 31.16 -9.22
C ALA A 16 39.90 30.93 -9.16
N ALA A 17 39.21 30.85 -10.32
CA ALA A 17 37.78 30.61 -10.37
C ALA A 17 37.39 29.10 -10.23
N ILE A 18 38.33 28.19 -10.57
CA ILE A 18 38.05 26.73 -10.49
C ILE A 18 37.64 26.26 -9.09
N PRO A 19 38.23 26.70 -7.97
CA PRO A 19 37.75 26.30 -6.64
C PRO A 19 36.49 27.04 -6.13
N VAL A 20 36.19 28.23 -6.68
CA VAL A 20 35.10 29.08 -6.21
C VAL A 20 33.75 28.66 -6.78
N VAL A 21 33.72 28.23 -8.06
CA VAL A 21 32.49 27.81 -8.72
C VAL A 21 31.91 26.51 -8.09
N PRO A 22 32.71 25.45 -7.81
CA PRO A 22 32.22 24.31 -7.08
C PRO A 22 31.77 24.61 -5.65
N ALA A 23 32.49 25.52 -4.95
CA ALA A 23 32.14 25.92 -3.58
C ALA A 23 30.82 26.70 -3.53
N LEU A 24 30.55 27.56 -4.51
CA LEU A 24 29.25 28.25 -4.65
C LEU A 24 28.11 27.31 -5.02
N LEU A 25 28.36 26.30 -5.88
CA LEU A 25 27.38 25.30 -6.20
C LEU A 25 27.08 24.35 -5.03
N LEU A 26 28.12 24.00 -4.25
CA LEU A 26 27.97 23.22 -3.03
C LEU A 26 27.26 23.98 -1.91
N SER A 27 27.45 25.30 -1.82
CA SER A 27 26.74 26.11 -0.82
C SER A 27 25.25 26.30 -1.13
N GLN A 28 24.83 26.17 -2.40
CA GLN A 28 23.41 26.15 -2.78
C GLN A 28 22.75 24.81 -2.50
N HIS A 29 23.53 23.75 -2.25
CA HIS A 29 23.06 22.40 -1.91
C HIS A 29 23.53 21.99 -0.50
N ALA A 30 23.89 22.94 0.36
CA ALA A 30 24.09 22.62 1.76
C ALA A 30 22.76 22.10 2.34
N PRO A 31 22.75 20.96 3.05
CA PRO A 31 21.54 20.50 3.70
C PRO A 31 21.05 21.63 4.63
N LYS A 32 19.75 21.98 4.50
CA LYS A 32 19.11 22.91 5.43
C LYS A 32 19.33 22.39 6.85
N SER A 33 19.50 23.28 7.81
CA SER A 33 19.64 22.83 9.20
C SER A 33 18.40 22.05 9.61
N GLU A 34 18.56 21.01 10.42
CA GLU A 34 17.42 20.19 10.90
C GLU A 34 16.31 21.06 11.51
N SER A 35 16.66 22.16 12.16
CA SER A 35 15.69 23.09 12.75
C SER A 35 14.91 23.90 11.71
N GLU A 36 15.50 24.27 10.57
CA GLU A 36 14.81 24.97 9.47
C GLU A 36 13.92 23.99 8.70
N SER A 37 14.39 22.76 8.48
CA SER A 37 13.61 21.71 7.86
C SER A 37 12.37 21.35 8.70
N ALA A 38 12.53 21.17 10.00
CA ALA A 38 11.41 20.87 10.92
C ALA A 38 10.40 22.03 10.99
N ALA A 39 10.86 23.29 10.98
CA ALA A 39 9.99 24.46 10.99
C ALA A 39 9.20 24.63 9.68
N GLU A 40 9.81 24.33 8.52
CA GLU A 40 9.11 24.35 7.22
C GLU A 40 8.13 23.19 7.11
N GLN A 41 8.47 22.00 7.60
CA GLN A 41 7.57 20.82 7.62
C GLN A 41 6.38 21.06 8.54
N SER A 42 6.58 21.59 9.75
CA SER A 42 5.51 21.94 10.68
C SER A 42 4.54 22.96 10.07
N LYS A 43 5.06 24.00 9.41
CA LYS A 43 4.24 25.00 8.75
C LYS A 43 3.49 24.47 7.54
N ALA A 44 4.09 23.54 6.76
CA ALA A 44 3.43 22.90 5.65
C ALA A 44 2.31 21.95 6.12
N ALA A 45 2.46 21.29 7.28
CA ALA A 45 1.43 20.43 7.86
C ALA A 45 0.21 21.24 8.37
N ASP A 46 0.44 22.46 8.91
CA ASP A 46 -0.64 23.33 9.37
C ASP A 46 -1.46 23.95 8.23
N ASP A 47 -0.93 23.98 7.00
CA ASP A 47 -1.59 24.53 5.82
C ASP A 47 -2.35 23.45 5.00
N LEU A 48 -2.34 22.17 5.43
CA LEU A 48 -3.07 21.10 4.74
C LEU A 48 -4.57 21.21 5.00
N PRO A 49 -5.42 20.95 3.99
CA PRO A 49 -6.86 21.01 4.17
C PRO A 49 -7.35 19.88 5.09
N ASP A 50 -8.36 20.17 5.90
CA ASP A 50 -9.07 19.16 6.67
C ASP A 50 -9.88 18.26 5.73
N PHE A 51 -10.13 17.03 6.18
CA PHE A 51 -11.04 16.10 5.52
C PHE A 51 -12.40 16.13 6.21
N SER A 52 -13.46 15.99 5.41
CA SER A 52 -14.81 15.76 5.88
C SER A 52 -15.13 14.27 5.85
N VAL A 53 -15.29 13.64 7.00
CA VAL A 53 -15.50 12.18 7.11
C VAL A 53 -16.90 11.88 7.62
N LEU A 54 -17.69 11.13 6.87
CA LEU A 54 -18.99 10.64 7.33
C LEU A 54 -18.80 9.49 8.32
N ASP A 55 -19.21 9.68 9.55
CA ASP A 55 -19.30 8.61 10.53
C ASP A 55 -20.61 7.82 10.31
N VAL A 56 -20.47 6.62 9.73
CA VAL A 56 -21.62 5.76 9.40
C VAL A 56 -22.38 5.27 10.64
N SER A 57 -21.75 5.30 11.82
CA SER A 57 -22.40 4.88 13.06
C SER A 57 -23.37 5.93 13.62
N THR A 58 -23.07 7.20 13.39
CA THR A 58 -23.87 8.34 13.89
C THR A 58 -24.63 9.08 12.77
N GLY A 59 -24.14 8.99 11.53
CA GLY A 59 -24.62 9.78 10.40
C GLY A 59 -24.12 11.23 10.42
N GLU A 60 -23.15 11.56 11.27
CA GLU A 60 -22.57 12.90 11.36
C GLU A 60 -21.34 13.04 10.45
N VAL A 61 -21.16 14.22 9.86
CA VAL A 61 -19.95 14.56 9.10
C VAL A 61 -18.98 15.25 10.05
N LEU A 62 -17.81 14.63 10.21
CA LEU A 62 -16.73 15.10 11.08
C LEU A 62 -15.70 15.86 10.27
N ALA A 63 -15.28 17.04 10.75
CA ALA A 63 -14.08 17.70 10.25
C ALA A 63 -12.87 17.11 10.98
N VAL A 64 -11.94 16.53 10.21
CA VAL A 64 -10.75 15.83 10.72
C VAL A 64 -9.53 16.44 10.06
N SER A 65 -8.54 16.90 10.85
CA SER A 65 -7.29 17.40 10.28
C SER A 65 -6.59 16.31 9.45
N ALA A 66 -5.87 16.70 8.40
CA ALA A 66 -5.10 15.75 7.59
C ALA A 66 -4.18 14.89 8.47
N ARG A 67 -3.54 15.53 9.47
CA ARG A 67 -2.68 14.83 10.44
C ARG A 67 -3.43 13.76 11.23
N ASP A 68 -4.55 14.11 11.85
CA ASP A 68 -5.30 13.19 12.69
C ASP A 68 -5.91 12.05 11.87
N TYR A 69 -6.34 12.35 10.64
CA TYR A 69 -6.81 11.32 9.72
C TYR A 69 -5.70 10.31 9.38
N VAL A 70 -4.52 10.79 8.99
CA VAL A 70 -3.42 9.90 8.61
C VAL A 70 -2.94 9.06 9.79
N ILE A 71 -2.83 9.65 11.00
CA ILE A 71 -2.51 8.88 12.21
C ILE A 71 -3.57 7.78 12.44
N GLY A 72 -4.85 8.14 12.38
CA GLY A 72 -5.95 7.20 12.56
C GLY A 72 -6.00 6.09 11.51
N ALA A 73 -5.68 6.42 10.25
CA ALA A 73 -5.59 5.44 9.17
C ALA A 73 -4.42 4.46 9.40
N VAL A 74 -3.23 4.94 9.76
CA VAL A 74 -2.10 4.06 10.08
C VAL A 74 -2.41 3.18 11.29
N CYS A 75 -3.04 3.74 12.34
CA CYS A 75 -3.46 2.97 13.51
C CYS A 75 -4.43 1.81 13.16
N ALA A 76 -5.28 2.01 12.16
CA ALA A 76 -6.26 1.01 11.74
C ALA A 76 -5.68 -0.05 10.79
N GLU A 77 -4.63 0.29 10.02
CA GLU A 77 -4.09 -0.56 8.96
C GLU A 77 -2.95 -1.46 9.40
N MET A 78 -2.08 -1.01 10.32
CA MET A 78 -0.89 -1.77 10.63
C MET A 78 -0.46 -1.67 12.10
N PRO A 79 0.24 -2.70 12.63
CA PRO A 79 0.77 -2.66 13.99
C PRO A 79 1.80 -1.55 14.18
N ALA A 80 1.68 -0.78 15.27
CA ALA A 80 2.64 0.26 15.64
C ALA A 80 4.07 -0.24 15.92
N THR A 81 4.24 -1.57 16.01
CA THR A 81 5.53 -2.25 16.23
C THR A 81 6.29 -2.50 14.92
N PHE A 82 5.77 -2.09 13.79
CA PHE A 82 6.51 -2.17 12.51
C PHE A 82 7.64 -1.15 12.51
N GLU A 83 8.62 -1.38 11.64
CA GLU A 83 9.76 -0.48 11.48
C GLU A 83 9.29 0.94 11.08
N PRO A 84 9.95 2.00 11.58
CA PRO A 84 9.53 3.38 11.33
C PRO A 84 9.34 3.71 9.84
N GLU A 85 10.21 3.20 8.97
CA GLU A 85 10.10 3.45 7.53
C GLU A 85 8.85 2.79 6.89
N ALA A 86 8.38 1.68 7.46
CA ALA A 86 7.12 1.06 7.04
C ALA A 86 5.91 1.89 7.49
N LEU A 87 5.93 2.44 8.72
CA LEU A 87 4.91 3.37 9.21
C LEU A 87 4.85 4.64 8.36
N LYS A 88 6.01 5.21 7.99
CA LYS A 88 6.11 6.37 7.09
C LYS A 88 5.55 6.06 5.70
N ALA A 89 5.88 4.91 5.13
CA ALA A 89 5.37 4.50 3.82
C ALA A 89 3.84 4.38 3.84
N GLN A 90 3.27 3.77 4.88
CA GLN A 90 1.82 3.67 5.07
C GLN A 90 1.19 5.05 5.24
N ALA A 91 1.84 5.96 5.99
CA ALA A 91 1.34 7.32 6.18
C ALA A 91 1.24 8.10 4.85
N VAL A 92 2.27 8.01 3.99
CA VAL A 92 2.25 8.64 2.66
C VAL A 92 1.17 8.02 1.78
N ALA A 93 0.99 6.70 1.83
CA ALA A 93 -0.06 6.01 1.07
C ALA A 93 -1.46 6.44 1.54
N ALA A 94 -1.69 6.47 2.86
CA ALA A 94 -2.97 6.88 3.45
C ALA A 94 -3.33 8.33 3.13
N HIS A 95 -2.35 9.25 3.24
CA HIS A 95 -2.56 10.65 2.89
C HIS A 95 -2.88 10.81 1.41
N THR A 96 -2.13 10.14 0.53
CA THR A 96 -2.37 10.16 -0.92
C THR A 96 -3.78 9.64 -1.25
N TYR A 97 -4.20 8.55 -0.61
CA TYR A 97 -5.55 8.02 -0.75
C TYR A 97 -6.62 9.06 -0.37
N ALA A 98 -6.50 9.68 0.81
CA ALA A 98 -7.47 10.64 1.30
C ALA A 98 -7.59 11.88 0.40
N VAL A 99 -6.46 12.46 -0.01
CA VAL A 99 -6.44 13.60 -0.95
C VAL A 99 -7.08 13.22 -2.29
N ARG A 100 -6.77 12.02 -2.81
CA ARG A 100 -7.39 11.52 -4.04
C ARG A 100 -8.91 11.38 -3.90
N GLN A 101 -9.41 10.80 -2.80
CA GLN A 101 -10.85 10.66 -2.57
C GLN A 101 -11.55 12.01 -2.46
N GLN A 102 -10.96 12.95 -1.73
CA GLN A 102 -11.48 14.33 -1.63
C GLN A 102 -11.62 14.98 -3.01
N LEU A 103 -10.59 14.87 -3.87
CA LEU A 103 -10.65 15.44 -5.22
C LEU A 103 -11.71 14.76 -6.09
N LEU A 104 -11.85 13.44 -6.02
CA LEU A 104 -12.87 12.70 -6.77
C LEU A 104 -14.27 13.08 -6.31
N GLU A 105 -14.50 13.25 -5.01
CA GLU A 105 -15.78 13.61 -4.46
C GLU A 105 -16.15 15.08 -4.80
N GLN A 106 -15.17 15.98 -4.81
CA GLN A 106 -15.38 17.37 -5.26
C GLN A 106 -15.77 17.45 -6.74
N GLU A 107 -15.22 16.57 -7.58
CA GLU A 107 -15.55 16.51 -8.99
C GLU A 107 -16.92 15.85 -9.24
N ASN A 108 -17.21 14.76 -8.53
CA ASN A 108 -18.43 13.97 -8.71
C ASN A 108 -19.06 13.64 -7.35
N PRO A 109 -19.82 14.56 -6.75
CA PRO A 109 -20.39 14.39 -5.42
C PRO A 109 -21.32 13.18 -5.29
N THR A 110 -21.11 12.38 -4.25
CA THR A 110 -21.87 11.18 -3.91
C THR A 110 -22.94 11.54 -2.88
N PRO A 111 -24.25 11.47 -3.22
CA PRO A 111 -25.33 11.89 -2.31
C PRO A 111 -25.32 11.17 -0.94
N GLU A 112 -24.92 9.90 -0.92
CA GLU A 112 -24.85 9.04 0.25
C GLU A 112 -23.80 9.50 1.26
N LEU A 113 -22.79 10.27 0.85
CA LEU A 113 -21.76 10.84 1.72
C LEU A 113 -22.24 12.11 2.46
N CYS A 114 -23.43 12.63 2.14
CA CYS A 114 -24.01 13.81 2.82
C CYS A 114 -23.11 15.05 2.81
N GLY A 115 -22.23 15.18 1.80
CA GLY A 115 -21.26 16.27 1.66
C GLY A 115 -19.91 16.01 2.32
N ALA A 116 -19.65 14.78 2.80
CA ALA A 116 -18.33 14.37 3.23
C ALA A 116 -17.45 13.97 2.03
N ASP A 117 -16.14 14.01 2.20
CA ASP A 117 -15.17 13.57 1.19
C ASP A 117 -15.16 12.03 1.04
N PHE A 118 -15.40 11.32 2.14
CA PHE A 118 -15.50 9.86 2.24
C PHE A 118 -16.13 9.46 3.58
N SER A 119 -16.38 8.16 3.79
CA SER A 119 -16.88 7.65 5.07
C SER A 119 -15.82 6.84 5.82
N ASN A 120 -16.11 6.53 7.09
CA ASN A 120 -15.31 5.62 7.91
C ASN A 120 -15.75 4.15 7.79
N ASP A 121 -16.55 3.79 6.77
CA ASP A 121 -16.91 2.39 6.50
C ASP A 121 -15.74 1.64 5.84
N PRO A 122 -15.09 0.69 6.53
CA PRO A 122 -13.93 -0.03 5.98
C PRO A 122 -14.28 -0.99 4.84
N ALA A 123 -15.58 -1.21 4.54
CA ALA A 123 -16.01 -2.00 3.40
C ALA A 123 -15.93 -1.22 2.07
N GLU A 124 -15.98 0.11 2.12
CA GLU A 124 -16.00 0.98 0.95
C GLU A 124 -14.80 1.92 0.88
N TYR A 125 -14.28 2.36 2.04
CA TYR A 125 -13.20 3.33 2.17
C TYR A 125 -12.06 2.81 3.04
N GLN A 126 -10.97 3.56 3.12
CA GLN A 126 -9.84 3.23 3.98
C GLN A 126 -10.29 3.21 5.45
N ALA A 127 -9.85 2.20 6.19
CA ALA A 127 -10.07 2.13 7.63
C ALA A 127 -9.43 3.33 8.34
N PHE A 128 -10.14 3.86 9.33
CA PHE A 128 -9.73 5.02 10.11
C PHE A 128 -10.20 4.87 11.55
N PHE A 129 -9.28 5.06 12.49
CA PHE A 129 -9.60 5.16 13.91
C PHE A 129 -9.59 6.61 14.37
N THR A 130 -10.65 7.03 15.03
CA THR A 130 -10.58 8.22 15.88
C THR A 130 -9.59 7.97 17.03
N GLU A 131 -9.08 9.02 17.66
CA GLU A 131 -8.18 8.88 18.82
C GLU A 131 -8.82 8.01 19.92
N ASN A 132 -10.12 8.14 20.15
CA ASN A 132 -10.84 7.32 21.13
C ASN A 132 -10.89 5.83 20.73
N GLN A 133 -11.06 5.53 19.45
CA GLN A 133 -11.00 4.15 18.95
C GLN A 133 -9.58 3.57 19.06
N ALA A 134 -8.56 4.37 18.74
CA ALA A 134 -7.15 3.97 18.94
C ALA A 134 -6.84 3.72 20.42
N LYS A 135 -7.36 4.55 21.36
CA LYS A 135 -7.24 4.31 22.81
C LYS A 135 -7.85 2.98 23.23
N GLN A 136 -9.03 2.67 22.71
CA GLN A 136 -9.70 1.40 23.01
C GLN A 136 -8.92 0.20 22.43
N TYR A 137 -8.41 0.34 21.22
CA TYR A 137 -7.67 -0.71 20.51
C TYR A 137 -6.32 -1.03 21.19
N TYR A 138 -5.52 0.00 21.48
CA TYR A 138 -4.19 -0.17 22.08
C TYR A 138 -4.20 -0.33 23.61
N GLY A 139 -5.28 0.09 24.28
CA GLY A 139 -5.42 -0.03 25.73
C GLY A 139 -4.26 0.63 26.49
N ALA A 140 -3.59 -0.13 27.34
CA ALA A 140 -2.48 0.37 28.16
C ALA A 140 -1.24 0.82 27.36
N GLN A 141 -1.14 0.46 26.09
CA GLN A 141 -0.01 0.80 25.22
C GLN A 141 -0.30 2.02 24.34
N PHE A 142 -1.48 2.62 24.49
CA PHE A 142 -1.94 3.71 23.63
C PHE A 142 -0.93 4.85 23.52
N ASP A 143 -0.46 5.40 24.63
CA ASP A 143 0.43 6.58 24.60
C ASP A 143 1.70 6.27 23.78
N THR A 144 2.32 5.12 24.01
CA THR A 144 3.55 4.72 23.28
C THR A 144 3.30 4.47 21.81
N TYR A 145 2.26 3.71 21.47
CA TYR A 145 2.00 3.32 20.08
C TYR A 145 1.48 4.48 19.23
N TYR A 146 0.63 5.30 19.84
CA TYR A 146 0.09 6.48 19.17
C TYR A 146 1.19 7.52 18.91
N GLU A 147 2.09 7.75 19.87
CA GLU A 147 3.24 8.64 19.71
C GLU A 147 4.19 8.13 18.61
N THR A 148 4.53 6.82 18.61
CA THR A 148 5.37 6.23 17.54
C THR A 148 4.78 6.46 16.14
N ILE A 149 3.47 6.26 15.97
CA ILE A 149 2.79 6.49 14.69
C ILE A 149 2.76 7.99 14.37
N ALA A 150 2.44 8.84 15.35
CA ALA A 150 2.37 10.28 15.16
C ALA A 150 3.72 10.86 14.72
N GLU A 151 4.82 10.44 15.33
CA GLU A 151 6.17 10.84 14.91
C GLU A 151 6.45 10.43 13.46
N ALA A 152 6.13 9.21 13.07
CA ALA A 152 6.31 8.74 11.69
C ALA A 152 5.45 9.54 10.69
N VAL A 153 4.21 9.87 11.05
CA VAL A 153 3.32 10.70 10.23
C VAL A 153 3.87 12.12 10.10
N ASP A 154 4.27 12.75 11.20
CA ASP A 154 4.75 14.14 11.22
C ASP A 154 5.98 14.34 10.30
N GLU A 155 6.82 13.32 10.16
CA GLU A 155 7.99 13.40 9.27
C GLU A 155 7.61 13.41 7.78
N VAL A 156 6.47 12.82 7.40
CA VAL A 156 6.14 12.57 5.98
C VAL A 156 4.80 13.17 5.54
N LEU A 157 4.05 13.78 6.43
CA LEU A 157 2.70 14.31 6.16
C LEU A 157 2.61 15.22 4.92
N PRO A 158 3.61 16.09 4.60
CA PRO A 158 3.56 16.93 3.39
C PRO A 158 3.72 16.17 2.07
N TYR A 159 4.09 14.89 2.10
CA TYR A 159 4.36 14.13 0.88
C TYR A 159 3.12 13.42 0.36
N LEU A 160 2.97 13.45 -0.98
CA LEU A 160 1.98 12.69 -1.74
C LEU A 160 2.66 11.89 -2.83
N LEU A 161 2.11 10.73 -3.14
CA LEU A 161 2.49 9.96 -4.33
C LEU A 161 1.68 10.45 -5.52
N THR A 162 2.35 10.92 -6.57
CA THR A 162 1.70 11.45 -7.76
C THR A 162 2.19 10.79 -9.04
N TYR A 163 1.33 10.73 -10.03
CA TYR A 163 1.65 10.38 -11.40
C TYR A 163 1.02 11.44 -12.32
N GLU A 164 1.83 12.07 -13.19
CA GLU A 164 1.39 13.17 -14.04
C GLU A 164 0.71 14.31 -13.24
N GLU A 165 1.27 14.63 -12.07
CA GLU A 165 0.83 15.67 -11.12
C GLU A 165 -0.48 15.35 -10.36
N GLU A 166 -1.12 14.21 -10.63
CA GLU A 166 -2.33 13.76 -9.95
C GLU A 166 -2.02 12.73 -8.85
N PRO A 167 -2.71 12.75 -7.70
CA PRO A 167 -2.56 11.72 -6.67
C PRO A 167 -2.89 10.33 -7.21
N ILE A 168 -2.00 9.36 -6.97
CA ILE A 168 -2.17 7.99 -7.48
C ILE A 168 -3.24 7.19 -6.72
N ILE A 169 -3.65 6.06 -7.29
CA ILE A 169 -4.28 4.97 -6.54
C ILE A 169 -3.18 4.36 -5.66
N ALA A 170 -3.16 4.75 -4.39
CA ALA A 170 -2.11 4.35 -3.43
C ALA A 170 -2.39 2.95 -2.88
N ALA A 171 -2.36 1.93 -3.76
CA ALA A 171 -2.52 0.54 -3.35
C ALA A 171 -1.30 0.05 -2.59
N PHE A 172 -1.53 -0.72 -1.53
CA PHE A 172 -0.49 -1.31 -0.70
C PHE A 172 -0.84 -2.75 -0.31
N CYS A 173 0.16 -3.51 0.12
CA CYS A 173 0.00 -4.81 0.74
C CYS A 173 1.08 -5.00 1.80
N SER A 174 0.82 -5.87 2.79
CA SER A 174 1.80 -6.15 3.85
C SER A 174 2.97 -7.00 3.36
N MET A 175 2.75 -7.82 2.33
CA MET A 175 3.73 -8.77 1.81
C MET A 175 3.30 -9.21 0.40
N SER A 176 4.25 -9.34 -0.51
CA SER A 176 4.05 -9.91 -1.84
C SER A 176 4.59 -11.35 -1.91
N ALA A 177 4.40 -12.01 -3.03
CA ALA A 177 4.97 -13.35 -3.30
C ALA A 177 6.46 -13.30 -3.77
N GLY A 178 7.19 -12.24 -3.44
CA GLY A 178 8.55 -11.94 -3.91
C GLY A 178 8.58 -10.93 -5.07
N GLN A 179 7.42 -10.65 -5.66
CA GLN A 179 7.18 -9.60 -6.64
C GLN A 179 5.73 -9.12 -6.49
N THR A 180 5.50 -7.80 -6.56
CA THR A 180 4.14 -7.26 -6.55
C THR A 180 3.39 -7.62 -7.82
N GLU A 181 2.07 -7.54 -7.81
CA GLU A 181 1.24 -7.84 -8.96
C GLU A 181 0.81 -6.57 -9.70
N SER A 182 0.51 -6.69 -10.99
CA SER A 182 -0.03 -5.57 -11.77
C SER A 182 -1.51 -5.34 -11.48
N ALA A 183 -1.95 -4.07 -11.59
CA ALA A 183 -3.37 -3.73 -11.52
C ALA A 183 -4.19 -4.46 -12.60
N GLU A 184 -3.61 -4.67 -13.79
CA GLU A 184 -4.27 -5.41 -14.88
C GLU A 184 -4.61 -6.85 -14.47
N THR A 185 -3.68 -7.54 -13.82
CA THR A 185 -3.90 -8.92 -13.36
C THR A 185 -4.93 -8.99 -12.22
N VAL A 186 -4.89 -8.05 -11.29
CA VAL A 186 -5.75 -8.08 -10.09
C VAL A 186 -7.13 -7.49 -10.35
N TRP A 187 -7.20 -6.37 -11.07
CA TRP A 187 -8.44 -5.61 -11.28
C TRP A 187 -8.98 -5.67 -12.70
N GLY A 188 -8.25 -6.30 -13.64
CA GLY A 188 -8.64 -6.39 -15.05
C GLY A 188 -8.45 -5.10 -15.84
N GLN A 189 -7.82 -4.08 -15.24
CA GLN A 189 -7.54 -2.79 -15.87
C GLN A 189 -6.09 -2.37 -15.61
N ALA A 190 -5.36 -2.05 -16.67
CA ALA A 190 -3.99 -1.56 -16.55
C ALA A 190 -3.95 -0.16 -15.94
N VAL A 191 -3.07 0.02 -14.96
CA VAL A 191 -2.74 1.32 -14.35
C VAL A 191 -1.23 1.55 -14.55
N PRO A 192 -0.81 2.64 -15.22
CA PRO A 192 0.57 2.81 -15.70
C PRO A 192 1.65 2.70 -14.61
N TYR A 193 1.34 3.05 -13.38
CA TYR A 193 2.26 3.04 -12.24
C TYR A 193 2.06 1.86 -11.28
N LEU A 194 1.01 1.04 -11.45
CA LEU A 194 0.78 -0.18 -10.68
C LEU A 194 1.20 -1.41 -11.49
N VAL A 195 2.49 -1.53 -11.65
CA VAL A 195 3.16 -2.61 -12.40
C VAL A 195 3.91 -3.54 -11.44
N PRO A 196 4.28 -4.76 -11.88
CA PRO A 196 5.08 -5.65 -11.04
C PRO A 196 6.43 -5.02 -10.66
N VAL A 197 6.76 -5.06 -9.37
CA VAL A 197 8.02 -4.59 -8.80
C VAL A 197 8.64 -5.72 -7.98
N ASP A 198 9.95 -5.92 -8.13
CA ASP A 198 10.70 -6.89 -7.34
C ASP A 198 10.62 -6.54 -5.84
N SER A 199 10.25 -7.52 -5.04
CA SER A 199 10.10 -7.45 -3.59
C SER A 199 10.66 -8.72 -2.94
N ALA A 200 11.80 -9.20 -3.41
CA ALA A 200 12.44 -10.44 -2.94
C ALA A 200 12.72 -10.45 -1.42
N ALA A 201 12.80 -9.26 -0.77
CA ALA A 201 12.94 -9.16 0.67
C ALA A 201 11.76 -9.81 1.43
N ASP A 202 10.56 -9.81 0.85
CA ASP A 202 9.36 -10.41 1.43
C ASP A 202 9.51 -11.92 1.65
N GLU A 203 10.33 -12.61 0.85
CA GLU A 203 10.60 -14.05 0.99
C GLU A 203 11.22 -14.42 2.34
N SER A 204 11.84 -13.47 3.02
CA SER A 204 12.41 -13.65 4.36
C SER A 204 11.45 -13.34 5.50
N ALA A 205 10.24 -12.85 5.19
CA ALA A 205 9.26 -12.47 6.18
C ALA A 205 8.70 -13.68 6.95
N PRO A 206 8.36 -13.53 8.23
CA PRO A 206 7.68 -14.58 8.98
C PRO A 206 6.36 -14.99 8.27
N HIS A 207 6.12 -16.29 8.21
CA HIS A 207 4.91 -16.85 7.56
C HIS A 207 4.79 -16.53 6.06
N PHE A 208 5.90 -16.35 5.37
CA PHE A 208 5.89 -16.18 3.91
C PHE A 208 5.23 -17.37 3.20
N LEU A 209 5.50 -18.58 3.66
CA LEU A 209 4.80 -19.80 3.21
C LEU A 209 3.77 -20.24 4.24
N GLU A 210 2.58 -20.58 3.77
CA GLU A 210 1.53 -21.19 4.57
C GLU A 210 0.94 -22.40 3.83
N GLU A 211 0.80 -23.52 4.52
CA GLU A 211 0.22 -24.73 3.99
C GLU A 211 -1.14 -25.00 4.66
N VAL A 212 -2.15 -25.26 3.83
CA VAL A 212 -3.51 -25.62 4.29
C VAL A 212 -3.98 -26.82 3.53
N SER A 213 -4.42 -27.85 4.25
CA SER A 213 -4.93 -29.08 3.67
C SER A 213 -6.46 -29.13 3.71
N PHE A 214 -7.06 -29.57 2.63
CA PHE A 214 -8.52 -29.70 2.49
C PHE A 214 -8.90 -31.12 2.14
N SER A 215 -9.88 -31.68 2.89
CA SER A 215 -10.56 -32.90 2.48
C SER A 215 -11.47 -32.63 1.25
N LYS A 216 -11.85 -33.66 0.55
CA LYS A 216 -12.82 -33.55 -0.55
C LYS A 216 -14.10 -32.81 -0.16
N ASP A 217 -14.65 -33.15 1.01
CA ASP A 217 -15.94 -32.62 1.48
C ASP A 217 -15.81 -31.13 1.85
N ASP A 218 -14.69 -30.73 2.49
CA ASP A 218 -14.39 -29.33 2.82
C ASP A 218 -14.20 -28.49 1.57
N LEU A 219 -13.42 -29.00 0.60
CA LEU A 219 -13.21 -28.34 -0.69
C LEU A 219 -14.53 -28.18 -1.44
N GLN A 220 -15.31 -29.24 -1.53
CA GLN A 220 -16.63 -29.22 -2.20
C GLN A 220 -17.58 -28.22 -1.55
N LYS A 221 -17.57 -28.12 -0.22
CA LYS A 221 -18.41 -27.20 0.53
C LYS A 221 -17.96 -25.73 0.28
N ALA A 222 -16.68 -25.45 0.39
CA ALA A 222 -16.12 -24.11 0.19
C ALA A 222 -16.31 -23.61 -1.25
N MET A 223 -16.15 -24.50 -2.23
CA MET A 223 -16.26 -24.16 -3.66
C MET A 223 -17.68 -24.12 -4.21
N LYS A 224 -18.68 -24.49 -3.39
CA LYS A 224 -20.09 -24.59 -3.84
C LYS A 224 -20.63 -23.25 -4.37
N THR A 225 -20.16 -22.13 -3.86
CA THR A 225 -20.60 -20.80 -4.27
C THR A 225 -20.05 -20.40 -5.62
N ILE A 226 -18.77 -20.69 -5.88
CA ILE A 226 -18.06 -20.26 -7.09
C ILE A 226 -18.09 -21.31 -8.21
N ALA A 227 -18.21 -22.60 -7.86
CA ALA A 227 -18.26 -23.72 -8.81
C ALA A 227 -19.35 -24.75 -8.46
N PRO A 228 -20.65 -24.38 -8.47
CA PRO A 228 -21.74 -25.24 -8.00
C PRO A 228 -21.93 -26.55 -8.84
N LYS A 229 -21.36 -26.59 -10.04
CA LYS A 229 -21.41 -27.74 -10.95
C LYS A 229 -20.12 -28.57 -10.96
N ALA A 230 -19.13 -28.22 -10.13
CA ALA A 230 -17.87 -28.94 -10.02
C ALA A 230 -18.11 -30.41 -9.60
N LYS A 231 -17.32 -31.33 -10.16
CA LYS A 231 -17.39 -32.75 -9.86
C LYS A 231 -16.09 -33.18 -9.20
N PHE A 232 -16.21 -33.77 -8.03
CA PHE A 232 -15.07 -34.26 -7.25
C PHE A 232 -15.09 -35.80 -7.25
N SER A 233 -14.20 -36.43 -8.02
CA SER A 233 -13.99 -37.86 -8.00
C SER A 233 -13.14 -38.28 -6.80
N ALA A 234 -13.57 -39.26 -6.03
CA ALA A 234 -12.79 -39.76 -4.90
C ALA A 234 -11.48 -40.44 -5.34
N ASP A 235 -11.47 -41.00 -6.54
CA ASP A 235 -10.34 -41.76 -7.08
C ASP A 235 -9.33 -40.85 -7.84
N GLN A 236 -9.62 -39.57 -7.94
CA GLN A 236 -8.80 -38.57 -8.72
C GLN A 236 -8.66 -37.25 -7.98
N PRO A 237 -8.02 -37.21 -6.79
CA PRO A 237 -7.87 -35.98 -6.01
C PRO A 237 -7.09 -34.92 -6.77
N GLU A 238 -6.18 -35.28 -7.66
CA GLU A 238 -5.43 -34.38 -8.54
C GLU A 238 -6.32 -33.57 -9.49
N SER A 239 -7.57 -33.99 -9.71
CA SER A 239 -8.53 -33.27 -10.53
C SER A 239 -9.44 -32.30 -9.75
N TRP A 240 -9.37 -32.29 -8.42
CA TRP A 240 -10.26 -31.46 -7.61
C TRP A 240 -9.97 -29.99 -7.74
N LEU A 241 -8.69 -29.63 -7.72
CA LEU A 241 -8.22 -28.28 -7.95
C LEU A 241 -6.89 -28.33 -8.72
N THR A 242 -6.85 -27.70 -9.89
CA THR A 242 -5.64 -27.61 -10.72
C THR A 242 -5.39 -26.17 -11.10
N VAL A 243 -4.14 -25.73 -11.02
CA VAL A 243 -3.69 -24.43 -11.51
C VAL A 243 -3.46 -24.54 -13.01
N GLU A 244 -4.03 -23.63 -13.81
CA GLU A 244 -3.92 -23.64 -15.27
C GLU A 244 -3.03 -22.53 -15.77
N GLU A 245 -3.15 -21.31 -15.21
CA GLU A 245 -2.39 -20.14 -15.64
C GLU A 245 -1.96 -19.34 -14.43
N VAL A 246 -0.70 -18.90 -14.45
CA VAL A 246 -0.13 -18.00 -13.45
C VAL A 246 0.39 -16.74 -14.12
N SER A 247 0.45 -15.64 -13.39
CA SER A 247 1.13 -14.42 -13.81
C SER A 247 2.65 -14.56 -13.69
N ASP A 248 3.39 -13.59 -14.22
CA ASP A 248 4.84 -13.52 -14.05
C ASP A 248 5.25 -13.35 -12.58
N SER A 249 4.37 -12.75 -11.76
CA SER A 249 4.55 -12.60 -10.31
C SER A 249 4.15 -13.86 -9.50
N GLY A 250 3.68 -14.92 -10.15
CA GLY A 250 3.30 -16.19 -9.51
C GLY A 250 1.84 -16.24 -9.02
N THR A 251 1.04 -15.21 -9.25
CA THR A 251 -0.39 -15.20 -8.90
C THR A 251 -1.16 -16.10 -9.86
N VAL A 252 -2.00 -16.98 -9.32
CA VAL A 252 -2.89 -17.83 -10.12
C VAL A 252 -3.95 -16.96 -10.79
N LYS A 253 -3.93 -16.92 -12.12
CA LYS A 253 -4.95 -16.24 -12.93
C LYS A 253 -6.16 -17.13 -13.11
N THR A 254 -5.92 -18.37 -13.51
CA THR A 254 -6.97 -19.35 -13.79
C THR A 254 -6.66 -20.68 -13.12
N ALA A 255 -7.68 -21.25 -12.49
CA ALA A 255 -7.68 -22.59 -11.93
C ALA A 255 -8.90 -23.37 -12.40
N LYS A 256 -8.88 -24.69 -12.30
CA LYS A 256 -10.05 -25.56 -12.48
C LYS A 256 -10.41 -26.23 -11.18
N ILE A 257 -11.70 -26.19 -10.84
CA ILE A 257 -12.28 -26.88 -9.70
C ILE A 257 -13.28 -27.91 -10.22
N GLY A 258 -12.94 -29.21 -10.07
CA GLY A 258 -13.79 -30.30 -10.55
C GLY A 258 -14.23 -30.12 -12.00
N GLY A 259 -13.32 -29.57 -12.86
CA GLY A 259 -13.53 -29.30 -14.27
C GLY A 259 -14.15 -27.94 -14.62
N ILE A 260 -14.47 -27.10 -13.65
CA ILE A 260 -15.03 -25.75 -13.85
C ILE A 260 -13.90 -24.72 -13.72
N SER A 261 -13.72 -23.88 -14.73
CA SER A 261 -12.75 -22.78 -14.71
C SER A 261 -13.21 -21.64 -13.81
N VAL A 262 -12.30 -21.15 -12.96
CA VAL A 262 -12.51 -20.08 -11.98
C VAL A 262 -11.25 -19.19 -11.91
N SER A 263 -11.35 -17.98 -11.37
CA SER A 263 -10.17 -17.16 -11.12
C SER A 263 -9.44 -17.63 -9.85
N GLY A 264 -8.12 -17.38 -9.78
CA GLY A 264 -7.33 -17.64 -8.58
C GLY A 264 -7.80 -16.80 -7.38
N GLN A 265 -8.31 -15.58 -7.63
CA GLN A 265 -8.88 -14.72 -6.58
C GLN A 265 -10.17 -15.31 -6.00
N ASP A 266 -11.04 -15.91 -6.83
CA ASP A 266 -12.24 -16.61 -6.35
C ASP A 266 -11.86 -17.80 -5.49
N VAL A 267 -10.83 -18.57 -5.90
CA VAL A 267 -10.30 -19.69 -5.09
C VAL A 267 -9.77 -19.18 -3.76
N ARG A 268 -8.96 -18.13 -3.78
CA ARG A 268 -8.42 -17.48 -2.57
C ARG A 268 -9.56 -17.11 -1.61
N ALA A 269 -10.56 -16.39 -2.12
CA ALA A 269 -11.70 -15.94 -1.31
C ALA A 269 -12.50 -17.11 -0.73
N ALA A 270 -12.84 -18.10 -1.55
CA ALA A 270 -13.67 -19.25 -1.15
C ALA A 270 -12.96 -20.15 -0.12
N LEU A 271 -11.64 -20.29 -0.19
CA LEU A 271 -10.84 -21.10 0.74
C LEU A 271 -10.21 -20.28 1.88
N SER A 272 -10.44 -18.96 1.91
CA SER A 272 -9.84 -18.05 2.89
C SER A 272 -8.30 -18.12 2.89
N LEU A 273 -7.70 -18.29 1.71
CA LEU A 273 -6.24 -18.31 1.57
C LEU A 273 -5.67 -16.90 1.73
N ARG A 274 -4.47 -16.80 2.25
CA ARG A 274 -3.78 -15.52 2.43
C ARG A 274 -3.46 -14.84 1.10
N SER A 275 -3.11 -15.62 0.08
CA SER A 275 -2.69 -15.13 -1.23
C SER A 275 -3.33 -15.93 -2.35
N ALA A 276 -3.45 -15.29 -3.53
CA ALA A 276 -3.74 -15.99 -4.78
C ALA A 276 -2.47 -16.53 -5.48
N ALA A 277 -1.29 -16.30 -4.93
CA ALA A 277 -0.06 -16.97 -5.33
C ALA A 277 0.05 -18.29 -4.57
N PHE A 278 -0.45 -19.37 -5.15
CA PHE A 278 -0.50 -20.68 -4.51
C PHE A 278 -0.16 -21.83 -5.47
N THR A 279 0.31 -22.93 -4.87
CA THR A 279 0.47 -24.24 -5.53
C THR A 279 -0.46 -25.27 -4.89
N VAL A 280 -0.75 -26.36 -5.61
CA VAL A 280 -1.65 -27.43 -5.16
C VAL A 280 -0.93 -28.75 -5.30
N GLU A 281 -0.90 -29.53 -4.22
CA GLU A 281 -0.42 -30.90 -4.20
C GLU A 281 -1.57 -31.84 -3.82
N ALA A 282 -1.78 -32.88 -4.61
CA ALA A 282 -2.82 -33.88 -4.35
C ALA A 282 -2.24 -35.04 -3.53
N GLU A 283 -2.98 -35.45 -2.52
CA GLU A 283 -2.74 -36.63 -1.71
C GLU A 283 -3.81 -37.69 -1.96
N THR A 284 -3.83 -38.77 -1.20
CA THR A 284 -4.77 -39.88 -1.43
C THR A 284 -6.25 -39.46 -1.27
N ASP A 285 -6.57 -38.63 -0.28
CA ASP A 285 -7.92 -38.23 0.09
C ASP A 285 -8.04 -36.72 0.45
N SER A 286 -6.99 -35.95 0.18
CA SER A 286 -6.91 -34.53 0.42
C SER A 286 -6.11 -33.81 -0.66
N ILE A 287 -6.16 -32.50 -0.64
CA ILE A 287 -5.21 -31.63 -1.33
C ILE A 287 -4.56 -30.71 -0.32
N THR A 288 -3.29 -30.40 -0.54
CA THR A 288 -2.55 -29.40 0.21
C THR A 288 -2.28 -28.20 -0.68
N ILE A 289 -2.61 -27.03 -0.21
CA ILE A 289 -2.39 -25.75 -0.88
C ILE A 289 -1.31 -25.01 -0.12
N THR A 290 -0.23 -24.65 -0.82
CA THR A 290 0.84 -23.79 -0.29
C THR A 290 0.70 -22.40 -0.89
N THR A 291 0.52 -21.39 -0.05
CA THR A 291 0.47 -19.97 -0.43
C THR A 291 1.80 -19.28 -0.15
N LYS A 292 2.11 -18.28 -0.97
CA LYS A 292 3.22 -17.35 -0.76
C LYS A 292 2.70 -16.00 -0.33
#